data_6ac72d2fe14d9f8f254c99777c27dbb5
#
_entry.id   6ac72d2fe14d9f8f254c99777c27dbb5
#
_cell.length_a   1.000
_cell.length_b   1.000
_cell.length_c   1.000
_cell.angle_alpha   90.00
_cell.angle_beta   90.00
_cell.angle_gamma   90.00
#
_symmetry.space_group_name_H-M   'P 1'
#
loop_
_entity.id
_entity.type
_entity.pdbx_description
1 polymer ?
#
loop_
_entity_poly.entity_id
_entity_poly.type
_entity_poly.pdbx_seq_one_letter_code
_entity_poly.pdbx_strand_id
1 'polypeptide(L)'
;MNQVNQTVKTAADTLHMVTDTAKQLASRNADSKVLLDEVAQLKEDVISDSRVMGDSIEQLVDLTAEIDKIVADVQGIAAQTNLLALNASIEAARAGEHGKGFAVVAEEVRKLADDTKLYLEEMRSFVNQVKEAAAQSKSSLKRSLQSTDAMGDKIEVVHASVSENVAMLHDVVEEVDAINASIQDITRATAEIDMAMEQNSADAQRLSEMAMKVMDSTHVNTECAVQVGKIDDMLAAVTKDLFAHLRTGGRKTSTDELVIIVDKAKDAHTAWLQKLEHMVDNMKVEPLQTNSEKCAFGHFYKAFEISNPKLTDVWKEIGVEHKKFHALGNNVVDAIKREDFGKAHSICTDAEKMSKMLMSQLDEVKRIAEEMGRNGEHIS
;
A
#
# COMPACT_ATOMS: atom_id res chain seq x y z
N MET A 1 4.73 11.05 -13.55
CA MET A 1 4.55 10.10 -14.66
C MET A 1 5.85 9.55 -15.23
N ASN A 2 6.83 10.34 -15.71
CA ASN A 2 8.10 9.82 -16.23
C ASN A 2 8.82 8.83 -15.30
N GLN A 3 8.75 9.05 -13.99
CA GLN A 3 9.39 8.18 -12.99
C GLN A 3 8.70 6.81 -12.88
N VAL A 4 7.37 6.75 -12.98
CA VAL A 4 6.61 5.48 -12.95
C VAL A 4 6.94 4.67 -14.21
N ASN A 5 6.91 5.27 -15.39
CA ASN A 5 7.25 4.62 -16.65
C ASN A 5 8.69 4.08 -16.65
N GLN A 6 9.65 4.84 -16.08
CA GLN A 6 11.03 4.38 -15.93
C GLN A 6 11.12 3.18 -14.97
N THR A 7 10.39 3.20 -13.86
CA THR A 7 10.35 2.09 -12.89
C THR A 7 9.76 0.83 -13.52
N VAL A 8 8.66 0.96 -14.24
CA VAL A 8 8.00 -0.13 -14.97
C VAL A 8 8.96 -0.76 -15.98
N LYS A 9 9.67 0.05 -16.76
CA LYS A 9 10.68 -0.43 -17.72
C LYS A 9 11.80 -1.19 -17.02
N THR A 10 12.36 -0.62 -15.94
CA THR A 10 13.43 -1.29 -15.18
C THR A 10 12.95 -2.60 -14.56
N ALA A 11 11.70 -2.66 -14.07
CA ALA A 11 11.11 -3.89 -13.54
C ALA A 11 10.98 -4.95 -14.64
N ALA A 12 10.49 -4.60 -15.83
CA ALA A 12 10.39 -5.51 -16.96
C ALA A 12 11.77 -6.06 -17.38
N ASP A 13 12.79 -5.20 -17.48
CA ASP A 13 14.16 -5.62 -17.81
C ASP A 13 14.71 -6.57 -16.72
N THR A 14 14.43 -6.32 -15.44
CA THR A 14 14.84 -7.18 -14.33
C THR A 14 14.17 -8.55 -14.40
N LEU A 15 12.86 -8.61 -14.70
CA LEU A 15 12.13 -9.88 -14.85
C LEU A 15 12.64 -10.70 -16.01
N HIS A 16 13.04 -10.07 -17.11
CA HIS A 16 13.71 -10.76 -18.20
C HIS A 16 15.01 -11.44 -17.75
N MET A 17 15.84 -10.73 -16.99
CA MET A 17 17.07 -11.31 -16.41
C MET A 17 16.79 -12.45 -15.45
N VAL A 18 15.75 -12.34 -14.60
CA VAL A 18 15.34 -13.42 -13.68
C VAL A 18 14.91 -14.65 -14.45
N THR A 19 14.09 -14.48 -15.50
CA THR A 19 13.66 -15.59 -16.37
C THR A 19 14.83 -16.29 -17.03
N ASP A 20 15.78 -15.55 -17.60
CA ASP A 20 16.95 -16.11 -18.25
C ASP A 20 17.85 -16.84 -17.25
N THR A 21 18.02 -16.27 -16.05
CA THR A 21 18.79 -16.91 -14.98
C THR A 21 18.11 -18.20 -14.52
N ALA A 22 16.80 -18.20 -14.35
CA ALA A 22 16.03 -19.40 -13.97
C ALA A 22 16.18 -20.51 -15.03
N LYS A 23 16.09 -20.18 -16.31
CA LYS A 23 16.30 -21.14 -17.41
C LYS A 23 17.72 -21.74 -17.41
N GLN A 24 18.74 -20.90 -17.23
CA GLN A 24 20.13 -21.36 -17.12
C GLN A 24 20.34 -22.28 -15.93
N LEU A 25 19.74 -21.95 -14.79
CA LEU A 25 19.83 -22.75 -13.59
C LEU A 25 19.09 -24.08 -13.72
N ALA A 26 17.94 -24.10 -14.39
CA ALA A 26 17.22 -25.33 -14.71
C ALA A 26 18.06 -26.25 -15.63
N SER A 27 18.73 -25.71 -16.64
CA SER A 27 19.66 -26.47 -17.51
C SER A 27 20.81 -27.04 -16.68
N ARG A 28 21.44 -26.26 -15.81
CA ARG A 28 22.54 -26.74 -14.95
C ARG A 28 22.08 -27.80 -13.95
N ASN A 29 20.86 -27.71 -13.43
CA ASN A 29 20.29 -28.73 -12.57
C ASN A 29 20.02 -30.03 -13.34
N ALA A 30 19.58 -29.95 -14.60
CA ALA A 30 19.46 -31.12 -15.48
C ALA A 30 20.82 -31.80 -15.73
N ASP A 31 21.87 -31.04 -16.02
CA ASP A 31 23.23 -31.54 -16.14
C ASP A 31 23.73 -32.18 -14.84
N SER A 32 23.44 -31.55 -13.71
CA SER A 32 23.79 -32.09 -12.36
C SER A 32 23.11 -33.42 -12.10
N LYS A 33 21.87 -33.61 -12.57
CA LYS A 33 21.16 -34.88 -12.44
C LYS A 33 21.84 -35.98 -13.23
N VAL A 34 22.26 -35.70 -14.44
CA VAL A 34 23.02 -36.66 -15.27
C VAL A 34 24.32 -37.06 -14.58
N LEU A 35 25.06 -36.08 -14.02
CA LEU A 35 26.31 -36.36 -13.28
C LEU A 35 26.06 -37.21 -12.05
N LEU A 36 24.95 -36.99 -11.33
CA LEU A 36 24.57 -37.79 -10.15
C LEU A 36 24.25 -39.23 -10.55
N ASP A 37 23.58 -39.45 -11.70
CA ASP A 37 23.30 -40.80 -12.19
C ASP A 37 24.62 -41.51 -12.59
N GLU A 38 25.58 -40.80 -13.18
CA GLU A 38 26.92 -41.32 -13.49
C GLU A 38 27.67 -41.70 -12.19
N VAL A 39 27.62 -40.84 -11.15
CA VAL A 39 28.27 -41.13 -9.86
C VAL A 39 27.60 -42.33 -9.18
N ALA A 40 26.28 -42.48 -9.29
CA ALA A 40 25.57 -43.63 -8.78
C ALA A 40 26.02 -44.95 -9.49
N GLN A 41 26.24 -44.87 -10.82
CA GLN A 41 26.78 -46.01 -11.56
C GLN A 41 28.23 -46.36 -11.14
N LEU A 42 29.09 -45.36 -11.00
CA LEU A 42 30.46 -45.57 -10.49
C LEU A 42 30.50 -46.21 -9.13
N LYS A 43 29.55 -45.84 -8.25
CA LYS A 43 29.37 -46.47 -6.91
C LYS A 43 29.11 -47.99 -7.06
N GLU A 44 28.21 -48.38 -7.98
CA GLU A 44 27.92 -49.80 -8.20
C GLU A 44 29.12 -50.54 -8.75
N ASP A 45 29.90 -49.94 -9.65
CA ASP A 45 31.14 -50.49 -10.18
C ASP A 45 32.16 -50.72 -9.06
N VAL A 46 32.34 -49.73 -8.16
CA VAL A 46 33.23 -49.88 -6.97
C VAL A 46 32.79 -51.00 -6.06
N ILE A 47 31.46 -51.17 -5.83
CA ILE A 47 30.92 -52.30 -5.04
C ILE A 47 31.24 -53.63 -5.71
N SER A 48 31.04 -53.71 -7.02
CA SER A 48 31.35 -54.91 -7.83
C SER A 48 32.83 -55.31 -7.76
N ASP A 49 33.72 -54.32 -8.04
CA ASP A 49 35.18 -54.54 -7.95
C ASP A 49 35.65 -54.92 -6.53
N SER A 50 35.03 -54.30 -5.55
CA SER A 50 35.29 -54.64 -4.15
C SER A 50 34.90 -56.06 -3.77
N ARG A 51 33.82 -56.61 -4.36
CA ARG A 51 33.45 -58.03 -4.16
C ARG A 51 34.50 -58.97 -4.79
N VAL A 52 34.87 -58.67 -6.07
CA VAL A 52 35.92 -59.45 -6.74
C VAL A 52 37.25 -59.46 -5.99
N MET A 53 37.60 -58.28 -5.41
CA MET A 53 38.79 -58.14 -4.57
C MET A 53 38.66 -58.94 -3.28
N GLY A 54 37.45 -58.97 -2.68
CA GLY A 54 37.14 -59.79 -1.52
C GLY A 54 37.34 -61.27 -1.76
N ASP A 55 36.83 -61.80 -2.87
CA ASP A 55 36.99 -63.18 -3.32
C ASP A 55 38.47 -63.52 -3.52
N SER A 56 39.22 -62.61 -4.18
CA SER A 56 40.66 -62.78 -4.40
C SER A 56 41.45 -62.83 -3.08
N ILE A 57 41.10 -61.99 -2.09
CA ILE A 57 41.73 -62.05 -0.78
C ILE A 57 41.39 -63.38 -0.06
N GLU A 58 40.17 -63.88 -0.18
CA GLU A 58 39.78 -65.17 0.42
C GLU A 58 40.52 -66.33 -0.20
N GLN A 59 40.66 -66.36 -1.53
CA GLN A 59 41.51 -67.33 -2.21
C GLN A 59 42.98 -67.28 -1.78
N LEU A 60 43.53 -66.05 -1.56
CA LEU A 60 44.88 -65.86 -1.05
C LEU A 60 45.04 -66.44 0.36
N VAL A 61 44.04 -66.28 1.23
CA VAL A 61 44.03 -66.87 2.59
C VAL A 61 44.04 -68.42 2.51
N ASP A 62 43.23 -69.00 1.62
CA ASP A 62 43.17 -70.47 1.44
C ASP A 62 44.46 -71.04 0.92
N LEU A 63 45.03 -70.41 -0.13
CA LEU A 63 46.34 -70.83 -0.64
C LEU A 63 47.46 -70.71 0.37
N THR A 64 47.40 -69.66 1.25
CA THR A 64 48.36 -69.46 2.32
C THR A 64 48.23 -70.54 3.38
N ALA A 65 47.02 -71.02 3.65
CA ALA A 65 46.77 -72.14 4.55
C ALA A 65 47.30 -73.46 3.98
N GLU A 66 47.18 -73.71 2.67
CA GLU A 66 47.79 -74.87 2.01
C GLU A 66 49.30 -74.81 2.05
N ILE A 67 49.92 -73.67 1.78
CA ILE A 67 51.37 -73.51 1.90
C ILE A 67 51.84 -73.75 3.32
N ASP A 68 51.15 -73.32 4.37
CA ASP A 68 51.46 -73.56 5.81
C ASP A 68 51.46 -75.04 6.13
N LYS A 69 50.50 -75.77 5.52
CA LYS A 69 50.44 -77.21 5.65
C LYS A 69 51.65 -77.90 4.95
N ILE A 70 51.98 -77.53 3.73
CA ILE A 70 53.11 -78.01 3.01
C ILE A 70 54.42 -77.78 3.81
N VAL A 71 54.58 -76.54 4.33
CA VAL A 71 55.71 -76.16 5.18
C VAL A 71 55.84 -77.11 6.41
N ALA A 72 54.70 -77.37 7.08
CA ALA A 72 54.66 -78.25 8.21
C ALA A 72 55.01 -79.72 7.84
N ASP A 73 54.49 -80.19 6.70
CA ASP A 73 54.78 -81.57 6.23
C ASP A 73 56.29 -81.74 5.86
N VAL A 74 56.87 -80.77 5.16
CA VAL A 74 58.30 -80.76 4.76
C VAL A 74 59.19 -80.59 6.04
N GLN A 75 58.73 -79.81 7.03
CA GLN A 75 59.43 -79.72 8.36
C GLN A 75 59.48 -81.03 9.09
N GLY A 76 58.39 -81.86 8.98
CA GLY A 76 58.34 -83.23 9.50
C GLY A 76 59.33 -84.11 8.74
N ILE A 77 59.41 -84.04 7.42
CA ILE A 77 60.38 -84.80 6.63
C ILE A 77 61.82 -84.39 6.94
N ALA A 78 62.12 -83.07 7.06
CA ALA A 78 63.46 -82.62 7.47
C ALA A 78 63.84 -83.11 8.84
N ALA A 79 62.90 -83.11 9.81
CA ALA A 79 63.17 -83.69 11.16
C ALA A 79 63.43 -85.19 11.13
N GLN A 80 62.67 -85.94 10.31
CA GLN A 80 62.93 -87.44 10.14
C GLN A 80 64.29 -87.67 9.44
N THR A 81 64.61 -86.84 8.41
CA THR A 81 65.90 -86.95 7.70
C THR A 81 67.08 -86.65 8.65
N ASN A 82 66.92 -85.64 9.46
CA ASN A 82 67.94 -85.31 10.48
C ASN A 82 68.15 -86.46 11.48
N LEU A 83 67.05 -87.11 11.96
CA LEU A 83 67.11 -88.29 12.81
C LEU A 83 67.75 -89.55 12.09
N LEU A 84 67.41 -89.79 10.81
CA LEU A 84 67.98 -90.82 10.00
C LEU A 84 69.48 -90.55 9.79
N ALA A 85 69.89 -89.37 9.51
CA ALA A 85 71.28 -88.96 9.31
C ALA A 85 72.08 -89.14 10.64
N LEU A 86 71.48 -88.73 11.76
CA LEU A 86 72.09 -88.94 13.07
C LEU A 86 72.30 -90.40 13.38
N ASN A 87 71.32 -91.30 13.11
CA ASN A 87 71.44 -92.77 13.29
C ASN A 87 72.54 -93.36 12.38
N ALA A 88 72.60 -92.91 11.11
CA ALA A 88 73.65 -93.30 10.20
C ALA A 88 75.06 -92.84 10.61
N SER A 89 75.19 -91.66 11.16
CA SER A 89 76.42 -91.13 11.70
C SER A 89 76.91 -91.98 12.93
N ILE A 90 75.97 -92.35 13.76
CA ILE A 90 76.24 -93.24 14.94
C ILE A 90 76.74 -94.61 14.45
N GLU A 91 76.04 -95.23 13.47
CA GLU A 91 76.44 -96.60 12.99
C GLU A 91 77.73 -96.56 12.16
N ALA A 92 77.99 -95.44 11.41
CA ALA A 92 79.26 -95.21 10.77
C ALA A 92 80.42 -95.05 11.74
N ALA A 93 80.23 -94.44 12.87
CA ALA A 93 81.21 -94.31 13.94
C ALA A 93 81.46 -95.71 14.60
N ARG A 94 80.42 -96.51 14.66
CA ARG A 94 80.49 -97.91 15.23
C ARG A 94 81.31 -98.82 14.32
N ALA A 95 81.32 -98.63 12.98
CA ALA A 95 82.05 -99.44 12.02
C ALA A 95 83.54 -99.02 11.95
N GLY A 96 84.00 -98.05 12.71
CA GLY A 96 85.43 -97.68 12.82
C GLY A 96 86.05 -97.26 11.49
N GLU A 97 87.22 -97.76 11.15
CA GLU A 97 87.92 -97.36 9.90
C GLU A 97 87.16 -97.66 8.62
N HIS A 98 86.29 -98.64 8.57
CA HIS A 98 85.44 -99.00 7.45
C HIS A 98 84.26 -98.10 7.24
N GLY A 99 83.88 -97.30 8.24
CA GLY A 99 82.72 -96.37 8.21
C GLY A 99 83.03 -94.93 7.90
N LYS A 100 84.28 -94.52 7.75
CA LYS A 100 84.71 -93.11 7.61
C LYS A 100 84.03 -92.39 6.46
N GLY A 101 83.87 -92.99 5.28
CA GLY A 101 83.20 -92.41 4.12
C GLY A 101 81.71 -92.24 4.34
N PHE A 102 81.09 -93.18 4.98
CA PHE A 102 79.66 -93.13 5.36
C PHE A 102 79.40 -92.07 6.44
N ALA A 103 80.29 -91.87 7.38
CA ALA A 103 80.16 -90.81 8.40
C ALA A 103 80.14 -89.41 7.83
N VAL A 104 80.99 -89.15 6.84
CA VAL A 104 81.03 -87.81 6.13
C VAL A 104 79.72 -87.59 5.38
N VAL A 105 79.16 -88.55 4.66
CA VAL A 105 77.87 -88.45 3.95
C VAL A 105 76.73 -88.26 4.93
N ALA A 106 76.70 -89.00 6.03
CA ALA A 106 75.69 -88.85 7.04
C ALA A 106 75.70 -87.46 7.73
N GLU A 107 76.89 -86.95 8.03
CA GLU A 107 77.01 -85.62 8.59
C GLU A 107 76.58 -84.51 7.58
N GLU A 108 76.90 -84.62 6.28
CA GLU A 108 76.45 -83.72 5.25
C GLU A 108 74.93 -83.79 5.06
N VAL A 109 74.32 -84.99 5.11
CA VAL A 109 72.84 -85.10 5.06
C VAL A 109 72.20 -84.49 6.29
N ARG A 110 72.82 -84.63 7.47
CA ARG A 110 72.37 -84.00 8.71
C ARG A 110 72.38 -82.48 8.60
N LYS A 111 73.46 -81.90 8.11
CA LYS A 111 73.60 -80.51 7.88
C LYS A 111 72.58 -79.96 6.88
N LEU A 112 72.34 -80.67 5.77
CA LEU A 112 71.28 -80.33 4.80
C LEU A 112 69.88 -80.37 5.40
N ALA A 113 69.61 -81.33 6.32
CA ALA A 113 68.32 -81.38 7.01
C ALA A 113 68.16 -80.21 8.00
N ASP A 114 69.25 -79.80 8.75
CA ASP A 114 69.22 -78.67 9.64
C ASP A 114 69.08 -77.34 8.82
N ASP A 115 69.77 -77.16 7.72
CA ASP A 115 69.63 -76.02 6.83
C ASP A 115 68.21 -75.95 6.20
N THR A 116 67.61 -77.10 5.81
CA THR A 116 66.23 -77.23 5.34
C THR A 116 65.27 -76.75 6.41
N LYS A 117 65.47 -77.11 7.67
CA LYS A 117 64.64 -76.72 8.79
C LYS A 117 64.66 -75.18 8.97
N LEU A 118 65.88 -74.57 8.92
CA LEU A 118 66.01 -73.09 8.97
C LEU A 118 65.25 -72.43 7.86
N TYR A 119 65.38 -72.82 6.60
CA TYR A 119 64.61 -72.25 5.46
C TYR A 119 63.10 -72.45 5.67
N LEU A 120 62.61 -73.51 6.19
CA LEU A 120 61.22 -73.72 6.49
C LEU A 120 60.69 -72.80 7.60
N GLU A 121 61.51 -72.50 8.64
CA GLU A 121 61.18 -71.47 9.66
C GLU A 121 61.06 -70.09 9.05
N GLU A 122 61.99 -69.72 8.10
CA GLU A 122 61.86 -68.44 7.33
C GLU A 122 60.61 -68.42 6.46
N MET A 123 60.31 -69.58 5.73
CA MET A 123 59.08 -69.65 4.95
C MET A 123 57.85 -69.51 5.83
N ARG A 124 57.80 -70.10 6.99
CA ARG A 124 56.67 -69.99 7.95
C ARG A 124 56.49 -68.53 8.42
N SER A 125 57.58 -67.82 8.68
CA SER A 125 57.55 -66.39 8.95
C SER A 125 56.94 -65.57 7.81
N PHE A 126 57.36 -65.86 6.56
CA PHE A 126 56.84 -65.22 5.36
C PHE A 126 55.35 -65.51 5.15
N VAL A 127 54.92 -66.82 5.34
CA VAL A 127 53.48 -67.18 5.26
C VAL A 127 52.65 -66.41 6.28
N ASN A 128 53.16 -66.23 7.53
CA ASN A 128 52.46 -65.47 8.55
C ASN A 128 52.36 -63.98 8.16
N GLN A 129 53.40 -63.38 7.58
CA GLN A 129 53.34 -61.99 7.06
C GLN A 129 52.28 -61.84 5.93
N VAL A 130 52.17 -62.81 5.03
CA VAL A 130 51.13 -62.84 3.96
C VAL A 130 49.75 -62.93 4.56
N LYS A 131 49.56 -63.77 5.60
CA LYS A 131 48.26 -63.87 6.33
C LYS A 131 47.88 -62.53 7.00
N GLU A 132 48.82 -61.88 7.67
CA GLU A 132 48.55 -60.58 8.26
C GLU A 132 48.20 -59.50 7.22
N ALA A 133 48.92 -59.44 6.09
CA ALA A 133 48.66 -58.54 4.98
C ALA A 133 47.27 -58.78 4.38
N ALA A 134 46.88 -60.04 4.20
CA ALA A 134 45.54 -60.43 3.72
C ALA A 134 44.41 -60.01 4.70
N ALA A 135 44.62 -60.19 6.00
CA ALA A 135 43.69 -59.79 7.05
C ALA A 135 43.52 -58.25 7.08
N GLN A 136 44.61 -57.51 6.97
CA GLN A 136 44.61 -56.08 6.88
C GLN A 136 43.91 -55.57 5.62
N SER A 137 44.14 -56.21 4.48
CA SER A 137 43.48 -55.92 3.19
C SER A 137 41.96 -56.15 3.30
N LYS A 138 41.54 -57.27 3.89
CA LYS A 138 40.10 -57.58 4.15
C LYS A 138 39.43 -56.50 5.05
N SER A 139 40.13 -56.03 6.08
CA SER A 139 39.63 -54.96 6.96
C SER A 139 39.51 -53.63 6.21
N SER A 140 40.49 -53.29 5.38
CA SER A 140 40.47 -52.07 4.55
C SER A 140 39.35 -52.11 3.53
N LEU A 141 39.16 -53.25 2.88
CA LEU A 141 38.05 -53.47 1.93
C LEU A 141 36.68 -53.29 2.61
N LYS A 142 36.48 -53.84 3.80
CA LYS A 142 35.24 -53.66 4.57
C LYS A 142 34.97 -52.18 4.83
N ARG A 143 35.97 -51.39 5.22
CA ARG A 143 35.83 -49.94 5.46
C ARG A 143 35.53 -49.20 4.15
N SER A 144 36.14 -49.60 3.02
CA SER A 144 35.87 -49.02 1.71
C SER A 144 34.41 -49.23 1.33
N LEU A 145 33.88 -50.44 1.46
CA LEU A 145 32.46 -50.74 1.20
C LEU A 145 31.52 -49.94 2.08
N GLN A 146 31.80 -49.80 3.37
CA GLN A 146 31.01 -48.93 4.26
C GLN A 146 31.02 -47.46 3.85
N SER A 147 32.17 -46.94 3.39
CA SER A 147 32.29 -45.58 2.91
C SER A 147 31.53 -45.39 1.60
N THR A 148 31.55 -46.39 0.71
CA THR A 148 30.82 -46.38 -0.56
C THR A 148 29.31 -46.44 -0.35
N ASP A 149 28.84 -47.18 0.66
CA ASP A 149 27.42 -47.22 1.04
C ASP A 149 26.96 -45.86 1.57
N ALA A 150 27.71 -45.28 2.52
CA ALA A 150 27.44 -43.94 3.05
C ALA A 150 27.51 -42.85 1.96
N MET A 151 28.31 -43.02 0.90
CA MET A 151 28.32 -42.17 -0.27
C MET A 151 27.01 -42.28 -1.06
N GLY A 152 26.45 -43.48 -1.17
CA GLY A 152 25.15 -43.73 -1.79
C GLY A 152 24.04 -42.91 -1.12
N ASP A 153 23.94 -42.94 0.20
CA ASP A 153 22.98 -42.15 0.97
C ASP A 153 23.11 -40.65 0.67
N LYS A 154 24.36 -40.16 0.54
CA LYS A 154 24.60 -38.72 0.21
C LYS A 154 24.22 -38.37 -1.20
N ILE A 155 24.42 -39.27 -2.17
CA ILE A 155 24.01 -39.09 -3.56
C ILE A 155 22.47 -38.95 -3.63
N GLU A 156 21.72 -39.79 -2.92
CA GLU A 156 20.25 -39.71 -2.87
C GLU A 156 19.76 -38.37 -2.30
N VAL A 157 20.39 -37.89 -1.22
CA VAL A 157 20.05 -36.57 -0.66
C VAL A 157 20.31 -35.43 -1.65
N VAL A 158 21.45 -35.45 -2.36
CA VAL A 158 21.77 -34.44 -3.35
C VAL A 158 20.82 -34.54 -4.54
N HIS A 159 20.45 -35.75 -4.99
CA HIS A 159 19.49 -35.97 -6.06
C HIS A 159 18.10 -35.41 -5.73
N ALA A 160 17.63 -35.63 -4.48
CA ALA A 160 16.38 -35.05 -3.98
C ALA A 160 16.44 -33.49 -3.99
N SER A 161 17.55 -32.93 -3.50
CA SER A 161 17.75 -31.48 -3.46
C SER A 161 17.79 -30.84 -4.86
N VAL A 162 18.44 -31.48 -5.83
CA VAL A 162 18.44 -31.04 -7.24
C VAL A 162 17.03 -31.08 -7.83
N SER A 163 16.25 -32.13 -7.50
CA SER A 163 14.86 -32.24 -7.98
C SER A 163 13.95 -31.17 -7.37
N GLU A 164 14.12 -30.83 -6.09
CA GLU A 164 13.43 -29.74 -5.42
C GLU A 164 13.80 -28.37 -6.02
N ASN A 165 15.07 -28.16 -6.32
CA ASN A 165 15.52 -26.93 -7.00
C ASN A 165 14.83 -26.75 -8.36
N VAL A 166 14.65 -27.81 -9.14
CA VAL A 166 13.93 -27.75 -10.43
C VAL A 166 12.47 -27.35 -10.23
N ALA A 167 11.80 -27.89 -9.21
CA ALA A 167 10.44 -27.50 -8.88
C ALA A 167 10.34 -26.02 -8.48
N MET A 168 11.23 -25.56 -7.57
CA MET A 168 11.27 -24.14 -7.17
C MET A 168 11.54 -23.21 -8.34
N LEU A 169 12.35 -23.60 -9.32
CA LEU A 169 12.59 -22.80 -10.51
C LEU A 169 11.36 -22.68 -11.41
N HIS A 170 10.51 -23.72 -11.44
CA HIS A 170 9.23 -23.64 -12.13
C HIS A 170 8.31 -22.62 -11.49
N ASP A 171 8.21 -22.66 -10.15
CA ASP A 171 7.41 -21.68 -9.38
C ASP A 171 7.90 -20.23 -9.61
N VAL A 172 9.23 -20.03 -9.64
CA VAL A 172 9.82 -18.72 -9.96
C VAL A 172 9.40 -18.22 -11.34
N VAL A 173 9.34 -19.09 -12.35
CA VAL A 173 8.89 -18.70 -13.69
C VAL A 173 7.41 -18.32 -13.70
N GLU A 174 6.55 -19.07 -12.99
CA GLU A 174 5.12 -18.74 -12.85
C GLU A 174 4.92 -17.38 -12.12
N GLU A 175 5.67 -17.12 -11.05
CA GLU A 175 5.63 -15.82 -10.36
C GLU A 175 6.07 -14.66 -11.27
N VAL A 176 7.09 -14.87 -12.08
CA VAL A 176 7.54 -13.85 -13.05
C VAL A 176 6.44 -13.54 -14.07
N ASP A 177 5.71 -14.55 -14.55
CA ASP A 177 4.59 -14.34 -15.47
C ASP A 177 3.45 -13.55 -14.80
N ALA A 178 3.13 -13.82 -13.55
CA ALA A 178 2.15 -13.07 -12.78
C ALA A 178 2.57 -11.59 -12.55
N ILE A 179 3.86 -11.36 -12.26
CA ILE A 179 4.40 -10.00 -12.15
C ILE A 179 4.37 -9.27 -13.50
N ASN A 180 4.67 -9.95 -14.60
CA ASN A 180 4.57 -9.37 -15.95
C ASN A 180 3.14 -8.91 -16.27
N ALA A 181 2.12 -9.69 -15.89
CA ALA A 181 0.73 -9.29 -16.02
C ALA A 181 0.44 -8.03 -15.19
N SER A 182 0.93 -7.97 -13.95
CA SER A 182 0.78 -6.79 -13.08
C SER A 182 1.46 -5.54 -13.65
N ILE A 183 2.62 -5.67 -14.27
CA ILE A 183 3.33 -4.59 -14.98
C ILE A 183 2.49 -4.04 -16.14
N GLN A 184 1.81 -4.91 -16.90
CA GLN A 184 0.90 -4.47 -17.96
C GLN A 184 -0.29 -3.69 -17.41
N ASP A 185 -0.86 -4.13 -16.28
CA ASP A 185 -1.95 -3.41 -15.61
C ASP A 185 -1.50 -2.03 -15.09
N ILE A 186 -0.32 -1.94 -14.48
CA ILE A 186 0.27 -0.66 -14.05
C ILE A 186 0.48 0.27 -15.26
N THR A 187 0.96 -0.25 -16.39
CA THR A 187 1.16 0.53 -17.61
C THR A 187 -0.16 1.11 -18.12
N ARG A 188 -1.23 0.30 -18.10
CA ARG A 188 -2.58 0.74 -18.50
C ARG A 188 -3.14 1.80 -17.54
N ALA A 189 -3.06 1.55 -16.23
CA ALA A 189 -3.49 2.50 -15.21
C ALA A 189 -2.74 3.83 -15.29
N THR A 190 -1.45 3.79 -15.60
CA THR A 190 -0.63 4.99 -15.80
C THR A 190 -1.11 5.81 -16.98
N ALA A 191 -1.46 5.16 -18.10
CA ALA A 191 -2.01 5.84 -19.27
C ALA A 191 -3.38 6.47 -18.97
N GLU A 192 -4.24 5.80 -18.20
CA GLU A 192 -5.53 6.35 -17.75
C GLU A 192 -5.36 7.58 -16.83
N ILE A 193 -4.38 7.54 -15.93
CA ILE A 193 -4.04 8.68 -15.07
C ILE A 193 -3.53 9.86 -15.92
N ASP A 194 -2.70 9.62 -16.95
CA ASP A 194 -2.23 10.69 -17.85
C ASP A 194 -3.41 11.37 -18.54
N MET A 195 -4.36 10.63 -19.09
CA MET A 195 -5.57 11.17 -19.71
C MET A 195 -6.44 11.96 -18.71
N ALA A 196 -6.60 11.44 -17.47
CA ALA A 196 -7.34 12.14 -16.43
C ALA A 196 -6.65 13.45 -16.00
N MET A 197 -5.32 13.50 -15.96
CA MET A 197 -4.55 14.71 -15.65
C MET A 197 -4.67 15.78 -16.76
N GLU A 198 -4.67 15.37 -18.04
CA GLU A 198 -4.93 16.27 -19.16
C GLU A 198 -6.34 16.87 -19.07
N GLN A 199 -7.35 16.04 -18.78
CA GLN A 199 -8.72 16.49 -18.57
C GLN A 199 -8.84 17.47 -17.39
N ASN A 200 -8.23 17.14 -16.25
CA ASN A 200 -8.20 18.02 -15.08
C ASN A 200 -7.55 19.38 -15.39
N SER A 201 -6.48 19.39 -16.19
CA SER A 201 -5.83 20.62 -16.61
C SER A 201 -6.76 21.49 -17.48
N ALA A 202 -7.49 20.87 -18.41
CA ALA A 202 -8.47 21.56 -19.24
C ALA A 202 -9.64 22.12 -18.41
N ASP A 203 -10.11 21.35 -17.44
CA ASP A 203 -11.20 21.76 -16.55
C ASP A 203 -10.77 22.90 -15.61
N ALA A 204 -9.54 22.88 -15.11
CA ALA A 204 -8.96 23.98 -14.34
C ALA A 204 -8.89 25.28 -15.16
N GLN A 205 -8.53 25.18 -16.44
CA GLN A 205 -8.53 26.32 -17.34
C GLN A 205 -9.95 26.90 -17.54
N ARG A 206 -10.94 26.03 -17.79
CA ARG A 206 -12.36 26.44 -17.93
C ARG A 206 -12.90 27.06 -16.65
N LEU A 207 -12.52 26.53 -15.49
CA LEU A 207 -12.91 27.10 -14.20
C LEU A 207 -12.34 28.51 -14.00
N SER A 208 -11.08 28.72 -14.40
CA SER A 208 -10.45 30.04 -14.37
C SER A 208 -11.18 31.05 -15.27
N GLU A 209 -11.55 30.65 -16.49
CA GLU A 209 -12.34 31.49 -17.40
C GLU A 209 -13.73 31.81 -16.85
N MET A 210 -14.40 30.82 -16.23
CA MET A 210 -15.69 31.04 -15.57
C MET A 210 -15.58 32.02 -14.41
N ALA A 211 -14.53 31.89 -13.58
CA ALA A 211 -14.30 32.81 -12.47
C ALA A 211 -14.13 34.26 -12.95
N MET A 212 -13.40 34.48 -14.04
CA MET A 212 -13.28 35.81 -14.65
C MET A 212 -14.63 36.39 -15.15
N LYS A 213 -15.46 35.54 -15.79
CA LYS A 213 -16.81 35.97 -16.23
C LYS A 213 -17.74 36.30 -15.05
N VAL A 214 -17.65 35.56 -13.96
CA VAL A 214 -18.40 35.83 -12.71
C VAL A 214 -17.97 37.19 -12.12
N MET A 215 -16.66 37.45 -12.10
CA MET A 215 -16.14 38.75 -11.63
C MET A 215 -16.65 39.94 -12.49
N ASP A 216 -16.62 39.79 -13.80
CA ASP A 216 -17.15 40.82 -14.74
C ASP A 216 -18.65 41.02 -14.52
N SER A 217 -19.44 39.96 -14.44
CA SER A 217 -20.88 40.04 -14.15
C SER A 217 -21.17 40.72 -12.81
N THR A 218 -20.34 40.47 -11.81
CA THR A 218 -20.46 41.08 -10.46
C THR A 218 -20.18 42.60 -10.55
N HIS A 219 -19.19 42.99 -11.36
CA HIS A 219 -18.90 44.40 -11.61
C HIS A 219 -20.09 45.15 -12.28
N VAL A 220 -20.63 44.57 -13.35
CA VAL A 220 -21.82 45.09 -14.03
C VAL A 220 -23.02 45.20 -13.09
N ASN A 221 -23.27 44.18 -12.25
CA ASN A 221 -24.35 44.21 -11.27
C ASN A 221 -24.16 45.35 -10.23
N THR A 222 -22.91 45.57 -9.82
CA THR A 222 -22.59 46.69 -8.91
C THR A 222 -22.88 48.03 -9.54
N GLU A 223 -22.50 48.24 -10.81
CA GLU A 223 -22.83 49.47 -11.55
C GLU A 223 -24.33 49.65 -11.70
N CYS A 224 -25.09 48.61 -12.06
CA CYS A 224 -26.55 48.66 -12.12
C CYS A 224 -27.16 49.05 -10.77
N ALA A 225 -26.69 48.54 -9.66
CA ALA A 225 -27.17 48.90 -8.32
C ALA A 225 -26.96 50.39 -8.01
N VAL A 226 -25.81 50.94 -8.42
CA VAL A 226 -25.55 52.40 -8.30
C VAL A 226 -26.51 53.22 -9.15
N GLN A 227 -26.79 52.79 -10.39
CA GLN A 227 -27.74 53.49 -11.27
C GLN A 227 -29.17 53.45 -10.71
N VAL A 228 -29.63 52.31 -10.20
CA VAL A 228 -30.94 52.18 -9.52
C VAL A 228 -31.03 53.15 -8.34
N GLY A 229 -29.94 53.28 -7.56
CA GLY A 229 -29.88 54.25 -6.47
C GLY A 229 -30.05 55.70 -6.93
N LYS A 230 -29.44 56.07 -8.06
CA LYS A 230 -29.60 57.43 -8.63
C LYS A 230 -31.03 57.67 -9.12
N ILE A 231 -31.66 56.67 -9.76
CA ILE A 231 -33.07 56.77 -10.20
C ILE A 231 -33.98 56.97 -9.00
N ASP A 232 -33.76 56.24 -7.90
CA ASP A 232 -34.54 56.41 -6.68
C ASP A 232 -34.40 57.83 -6.07
N ASP A 233 -33.16 58.35 -6.04
CA ASP A 233 -32.94 59.75 -5.58
C ASP A 233 -33.63 60.78 -6.49
N MET A 234 -33.61 60.58 -7.81
CA MET A 234 -34.34 61.45 -8.75
C MET A 234 -35.85 61.36 -8.54
N LEU A 235 -36.41 60.19 -8.34
CA LEU A 235 -37.82 59.96 -8.07
C LEU A 235 -38.27 60.65 -6.79
N ALA A 236 -37.45 60.61 -5.76
CA ALA A 236 -37.69 61.34 -4.50
C ALA A 236 -37.75 62.87 -4.72
N ALA A 237 -36.81 63.39 -5.52
CA ALA A 237 -36.78 64.82 -5.85
C ALA A 237 -38.03 65.26 -6.63
N VAL A 238 -38.41 64.51 -7.70
CA VAL A 238 -39.61 64.77 -8.48
C VAL A 238 -40.88 64.71 -7.61
N THR A 239 -40.99 63.74 -6.75
CA THR A 239 -42.13 63.59 -5.82
C THR A 239 -42.23 64.79 -4.93
N LYS A 240 -41.12 65.27 -4.35
CA LYS A 240 -41.08 66.47 -3.49
C LYS A 240 -41.50 67.72 -4.24
N ASP A 241 -40.98 67.91 -5.44
CA ASP A 241 -41.31 69.07 -6.27
C ASP A 241 -42.80 69.09 -6.70
N LEU A 242 -43.35 67.90 -7.05
CA LEU A 242 -44.76 67.77 -7.39
C LEU A 242 -45.66 68.17 -6.21
N PHE A 243 -45.38 67.72 -5.01
CA PHE A 243 -46.14 68.07 -3.83
C PHE A 243 -46.00 69.57 -3.49
N ALA A 244 -44.82 70.17 -3.69
CA ALA A 244 -44.59 71.60 -3.50
C ALA A 244 -45.44 72.44 -4.52
N HIS A 245 -45.50 72.02 -5.79
CA HIS A 245 -46.31 72.67 -6.77
C HIS A 245 -47.82 72.54 -6.56
N LEU A 246 -48.28 71.36 -6.14
CA LEU A 246 -49.69 71.12 -5.77
C LEU A 246 -50.12 72.00 -4.60
N ARG A 247 -49.23 72.26 -3.66
CA ARG A 247 -49.48 73.16 -2.52
C ARG A 247 -49.56 74.64 -2.94
N THR A 248 -48.67 75.11 -3.83
CA THR A 248 -48.68 76.48 -4.33
C THR A 248 -49.85 76.76 -5.27
N GLY A 249 -50.40 75.74 -5.96
CA GLY A 249 -51.58 75.79 -6.79
C GLY A 249 -52.92 75.90 -6.06
N GLY A 250 -52.92 76.07 -4.72
CA GLY A 250 -54.09 76.25 -3.88
C GLY A 250 -54.94 75.01 -3.63
N ARG A 251 -54.43 73.81 -4.07
CA ARG A 251 -55.05 72.55 -3.77
C ARG A 251 -54.59 72.08 -2.38
N LYS A 252 -55.48 72.16 -1.40
CA LYS A 252 -55.26 71.63 -0.06
C LYS A 252 -55.41 70.13 -0.15
N THR A 253 -54.43 69.39 0.39
CA THR A 253 -54.54 67.91 0.52
C THR A 253 -55.78 67.56 1.31
N SER A 254 -56.65 66.75 0.74
CA SER A 254 -57.87 66.32 1.39
C SER A 254 -57.60 65.30 2.48
N THR A 255 -58.51 65.29 3.47
CA THR A 255 -58.48 64.24 4.49
C THR A 255 -58.58 62.82 3.90
N ASP A 256 -59.35 62.66 2.81
CA ASP A 256 -59.51 61.36 2.10
C ASP A 256 -58.21 60.92 1.44
N GLU A 257 -57.42 61.85 0.87
CA GLU A 257 -56.11 61.54 0.30
C GLU A 257 -55.14 61.03 1.37
N LEU A 258 -55.12 61.64 2.56
CA LEU A 258 -54.31 61.19 3.71
C LEU A 258 -54.71 59.79 4.17
N VAL A 259 -56.00 59.50 4.25
CA VAL A 259 -56.53 58.17 4.61
C VAL A 259 -56.02 57.12 3.63
N ILE A 260 -56.13 57.35 2.34
CA ILE A 260 -55.66 56.45 1.32
C ILE A 260 -54.15 56.19 1.45
N ILE A 261 -53.37 57.20 1.74
CA ILE A 261 -51.89 57.09 1.89
C ILE A 261 -51.56 56.31 3.14
N VAL A 262 -52.25 56.55 4.25
CA VAL A 262 -52.06 55.81 5.51
C VAL A 262 -52.39 54.33 5.31
N ASP A 263 -53.47 53.99 4.61
CA ASP A 263 -53.83 52.58 4.33
C ASP A 263 -52.76 51.90 3.47
N LYS A 264 -52.26 52.56 2.42
CA LYS A 264 -51.17 52.04 1.59
C LYS A 264 -49.87 51.89 2.40
N ALA A 265 -49.57 52.81 3.35
CA ALA A 265 -48.42 52.71 4.23
C ALA A 265 -48.53 51.50 5.12
N LYS A 266 -49.67 51.21 5.67
CA LYS A 266 -49.93 50.03 6.52
C LYS A 266 -49.69 48.73 5.74
N ASP A 267 -50.25 48.62 4.55
CA ASP A 267 -50.05 47.47 3.66
C ASP A 267 -48.58 47.25 3.35
N ALA A 268 -47.86 48.29 2.95
CA ALA A 268 -46.46 48.26 2.60
C ALA A 268 -45.57 47.83 3.78
N HIS A 269 -45.85 48.34 5.01
CA HIS A 269 -45.10 47.98 6.21
C HIS A 269 -45.41 46.55 6.67
N THR A 270 -46.64 46.10 6.52
CA THR A 270 -46.99 44.68 6.75
C THR A 270 -46.24 43.76 5.84
N ALA A 271 -46.19 44.05 4.53
CA ALA A 271 -45.43 43.27 3.54
C ALA A 271 -43.91 43.29 3.86
N TRP A 272 -43.40 44.47 4.31
CA TRP A 272 -42.01 44.60 4.72
C TRP A 272 -41.66 43.71 5.91
N LEU A 273 -42.51 43.65 6.94
CA LEU A 273 -42.35 42.80 8.09
C LEU A 273 -42.37 41.32 7.75
N GLN A 274 -43.36 40.86 6.95
CA GLN A 274 -43.46 39.49 6.44
C GLN A 274 -42.19 39.09 5.70
N LYS A 275 -41.61 39.98 4.92
CA LYS A 275 -40.35 39.70 4.22
C LYS A 275 -39.16 39.58 5.18
N LEU A 276 -39.12 40.41 6.23
CA LEU A 276 -38.11 40.33 7.31
C LEU A 276 -38.19 38.98 8.06
N GLU A 277 -39.41 38.58 8.41
CA GLU A 277 -39.68 37.25 9.04
C GLU A 277 -39.19 36.12 8.16
N HIS A 278 -39.53 36.14 6.86
CA HIS A 278 -39.08 35.12 5.90
C HIS A 278 -37.55 35.05 5.78
N MET A 279 -36.86 36.18 5.84
CA MET A 279 -35.39 36.24 5.83
C MET A 279 -34.80 35.58 7.08
N VAL A 280 -35.43 35.82 8.25
CA VAL A 280 -34.96 35.27 9.53
C VAL A 280 -35.22 33.76 9.59
N ASP A 281 -36.41 33.31 9.21
CA ASP A 281 -36.78 31.86 9.21
C ASP A 281 -35.87 31.02 8.30
N ASN A 282 -35.48 31.56 7.17
CA ASN A 282 -34.61 30.89 6.21
C ASN A 282 -33.12 31.21 6.37
N MET A 283 -32.74 32.09 7.30
CA MET A 283 -31.37 32.63 7.46
C MET A 283 -30.75 33.09 6.15
N LYS A 284 -31.54 33.68 5.29
CA LYS A 284 -31.14 34.12 3.95
C LYS A 284 -31.38 35.60 3.77
N VAL A 285 -30.34 36.31 3.34
CA VAL A 285 -30.48 37.75 3.01
C VAL A 285 -31.19 37.90 1.69
N GLU A 286 -32.28 38.65 1.70
CA GLU A 286 -33.03 39.08 0.50
C GLU A 286 -33.05 40.62 0.41
N PRO A 287 -33.30 41.17 -0.79
CA PRO A 287 -33.42 42.61 -0.95
C PRO A 287 -34.56 43.15 -0.07
N LEU A 288 -34.26 44.00 0.88
CA LEU A 288 -35.19 44.64 1.77
C LEU A 288 -34.86 46.14 1.82
N GLN A 289 -35.87 46.98 1.67
CA GLN A 289 -35.66 48.44 1.80
C GLN A 289 -35.51 48.82 3.28
N THR A 290 -34.27 49.09 3.67
CA THR A 290 -33.92 49.45 5.07
C THR A 290 -33.78 50.95 5.30
N ASN A 291 -33.84 51.76 4.24
CA ASN A 291 -33.83 53.19 4.35
C ASN A 291 -35.28 53.71 4.43
N SER A 292 -35.68 54.20 5.59
CA SER A 292 -37.01 54.76 5.84
C SER A 292 -37.39 55.93 4.92
N GLU A 293 -36.41 56.66 4.40
CA GLU A 293 -36.66 57.81 3.50
C GLU A 293 -36.92 57.40 2.04
N LYS A 294 -36.52 56.16 1.72
CA LYS A 294 -36.64 55.58 0.37
C LYS A 294 -37.76 54.57 0.21
N CYS A 295 -38.54 54.30 1.23
CA CYS A 295 -39.77 53.51 1.10
C CYS A 295 -40.91 54.39 0.60
N ALA A 296 -41.97 53.77 0.00
CA ALA A 296 -43.11 54.54 -0.57
C ALA A 296 -43.74 55.53 0.43
N PHE A 297 -43.88 55.13 1.70
CA PHE A 297 -44.35 56.01 2.74
C PHE A 297 -43.32 57.10 3.12
N GLY A 298 -42.03 56.78 3.13
CA GLY A 298 -40.97 57.72 3.44
C GLY A 298 -40.86 58.85 2.42
N HIS A 299 -41.03 58.60 1.14
CA HIS A 299 -41.10 59.63 0.10
C HIS A 299 -42.27 60.56 0.33
N PHE A 300 -43.45 60.02 0.64
CA PHE A 300 -44.61 60.82 0.97
C PHE A 300 -44.41 61.61 2.29
N TYR A 301 -43.97 60.96 3.36
CA TYR A 301 -43.74 61.56 4.67
C TYR A 301 -42.78 62.75 4.61
N LYS A 302 -41.73 62.67 3.79
CA LYS A 302 -40.73 63.72 3.59
C LYS A 302 -41.26 64.92 2.76
N ALA A 303 -42.16 64.63 1.83
CA ALA A 303 -42.73 65.61 0.94
C ALA A 303 -43.98 66.32 1.51
N PHE A 304 -44.61 65.74 2.52
CA PHE A 304 -45.88 66.16 3.04
C PHE A 304 -45.77 66.84 4.42
N GLU A 305 -46.19 68.08 4.56
CA GLU A 305 -46.21 68.85 5.81
C GLU A 305 -47.62 68.90 6.40
N ILE A 306 -47.78 68.42 7.63
CA ILE A 306 -49.01 68.60 8.40
C ILE A 306 -48.86 69.81 9.34
N SER A 307 -49.73 70.80 9.16
CA SER A 307 -49.73 71.99 10.01
C SER A 307 -50.91 72.04 10.97
N ASN A 308 -51.88 71.16 10.84
CA ASN A 308 -52.99 71.07 11.80
C ASN A 308 -52.53 70.51 13.16
N PRO A 309 -52.77 71.27 14.26
CA PRO A 309 -52.31 70.85 15.60
C PRO A 309 -52.80 69.47 16.06
N LYS A 310 -53.98 69.02 15.56
CA LYS A 310 -54.55 67.72 15.93
C LYS A 310 -53.73 66.53 15.43
N LEU A 311 -53.01 66.73 14.32
CA LEU A 311 -52.25 65.66 13.67
C LEU A 311 -50.74 65.81 13.84
N THR A 312 -50.23 67.03 14.11
CA THR A 312 -48.81 67.39 14.08
C THR A 312 -47.97 66.49 15.02
N ASP A 313 -48.43 66.25 16.23
CA ASP A 313 -47.64 65.50 17.22
C ASP A 313 -47.57 64.02 16.88
N VAL A 314 -48.68 63.35 16.54
CA VAL A 314 -48.72 61.97 16.14
C VAL A 314 -47.93 61.76 14.83
N TRP A 315 -48.01 62.70 13.88
CA TRP A 315 -47.26 62.63 12.62
C TRP A 315 -45.76 62.67 12.85
N LYS A 316 -45.26 63.52 13.76
CA LYS A 316 -43.84 63.58 14.10
C LYS A 316 -43.36 62.33 14.76
N GLU A 317 -44.16 61.74 15.69
CA GLU A 317 -43.83 60.48 16.33
C GLU A 317 -43.71 59.32 15.32
N ILE A 318 -44.64 59.22 14.35
CA ILE A 318 -44.56 58.24 13.27
C ILE A 318 -43.22 58.34 12.54
N GLY A 319 -42.74 59.54 12.22
CA GLY A 319 -41.45 59.70 11.52
C GLY A 319 -40.26 59.12 12.30
N VAL A 320 -40.27 59.31 13.62
CA VAL A 320 -39.20 58.76 14.48
C VAL A 320 -39.28 57.25 14.54
N GLU A 321 -40.46 56.71 14.78
CA GLU A 321 -40.63 55.26 14.93
C GLU A 321 -40.46 54.51 13.62
N HIS A 322 -40.91 55.10 12.49
CA HIS A 322 -40.69 54.58 11.15
C HIS A 322 -39.19 54.46 10.79
N LYS A 323 -38.37 55.45 11.19
CA LYS A 323 -36.94 55.40 11.00
C LYS A 323 -36.30 54.28 11.83
N LYS A 324 -36.71 54.11 13.08
CA LYS A 324 -36.24 53.02 13.94
C LYS A 324 -36.63 51.62 13.38
N PHE A 325 -37.90 51.52 12.93
CA PHE A 325 -38.42 50.26 12.34
C PHE A 325 -37.58 49.78 11.16
N HIS A 326 -37.32 50.67 10.20
CA HIS A 326 -36.49 50.31 9.04
C HIS A 326 -35.03 50.00 9.40
N ALA A 327 -34.47 50.64 10.44
CA ALA A 327 -33.12 50.38 10.93
C ALA A 327 -32.95 48.94 11.47
N LEU A 328 -34.03 48.32 12.01
CA LEU A 328 -33.99 46.93 12.45
C LEU A 328 -33.73 45.96 11.31
N GLY A 329 -34.13 46.31 10.07
CA GLY A 329 -33.82 45.49 8.87
C GLY A 329 -32.30 45.35 8.61
N ASN A 330 -31.53 46.44 8.80
CA ASN A 330 -30.07 46.36 8.70
C ASN A 330 -29.48 45.46 9.78
N ASN A 331 -29.98 45.54 11.00
CA ASN A 331 -29.49 44.72 12.09
C ASN A 331 -29.80 43.21 11.89
N VAL A 332 -30.97 42.89 11.29
CA VAL A 332 -31.32 41.51 10.93
C VAL A 332 -30.38 41.02 9.80
N VAL A 333 -30.14 41.82 8.75
CA VAL A 333 -29.20 41.48 7.66
C VAL A 333 -27.81 41.16 8.23
N ASP A 334 -27.33 41.99 9.17
CA ASP A 334 -26.02 41.80 9.79
C ASP A 334 -25.98 40.54 10.67
N ALA A 335 -27.06 40.21 11.39
CA ALA A 335 -27.17 39.00 12.20
C ALA A 335 -27.19 37.76 11.32
N ILE A 336 -27.94 37.75 10.19
CA ILE A 336 -27.97 36.65 9.22
C ILE A 336 -26.59 36.44 8.59
N LYS A 337 -25.89 37.49 8.19
CA LYS A 337 -24.52 37.41 7.64
C LYS A 337 -23.51 36.80 8.61
N ARG A 338 -23.76 36.94 9.92
CA ARG A 338 -22.93 36.35 11.00
C ARG A 338 -23.43 34.99 11.46
N GLU A 339 -24.47 34.45 10.83
CA GLU A 339 -25.12 33.20 11.18
C GLU A 339 -25.64 33.18 12.64
N ASP A 340 -25.94 34.34 13.22
CA ASP A 340 -26.45 34.49 14.59
C ASP A 340 -27.98 34.39 14.59
N PHE A 341 -28.49 33.17 14.58
CA PHE A 341 -29.92 32.87 14.53
C PHE A 341 -30.67 33.46 15.73
N GLY A 342 -30.09 33.36 16.94
CA GLY A 342 -30.72 33.85 18.17
C GLY A 342 -30.90 35.37 18.12
N LYS A 343 -29.91 36.09 17.66
CA LYS A 343 -29.94 37.56 17.51
C LYS A 343 -30.88 38.00 16.41
N ALA A 344 -30.88 37.32 15.26
CA ALA A 344 -31.79 37.62 14.14
C ALA A 344 -33.25 37.51 14.58
N HIS A 345 -33.60 36.44 15.30
CA HIS A 345 -34.95 36.22 15.84
C HIS A 345 -35.36 37.25 16.89
N SER A 346 -34.44 37.61 17.79
CA SER A 346 -34.68 38.64 18.83
C SER A 346 -34.99 40.00 18.17
N ILE A 347 -34.20 40.38 17.15
CA ILE A 347 -34.41 41.66 16.45
C ILE A 347 -35.74 41.62 15.65
N CYS A 348 -36.12 40.49 15.04
CA CYS A 348 -37.39 40.31 14.37
C CYS A 348 -38.55 40.50 15.30
N THR A 349 -38.51 39.92 16.51
CA THR A 349 -39.53 40.11 17.57
C THR A 349 -39.65 41.59 17.98
N ASP A 350 -38.54 42.32 18.01
CA ASP A 350 -38.57 43.74 18.29
C ASP A 350 -39.18 44.57 17.10
N ALA A 351 -38.92 44.13 15.88
CA ALA A 351 -39.55 44.69 14.68
C ALA A 351 -41.09 44.47 14.67
N GLU A 352 -41.55 43.29 15.09
CA GLU A 352 -42.99 42.98 15.24
C GLU A 352 -43.67 43.94 16.24
N LYS A 353 -43.04 44.12 17.42
CA LYS A 353 -43.56 45.03 18.47
C LYS A 353 -43.63 46.48 17.92
N MET A 354 -42.57 46.91 17.25
CA MET A 354 -42.48 48.26 16.69
C MET A 354 -43.49 48.44 15.52
N SER A 355 -43.69 47.42 14.69
CA SER A 355 -44.73 47.42 13.68
C SER A 355 -46.12 47.61 14.25
N LYS A 356 -46.47 46.89 15.35
CA LYS A 356 -47.77 47.05 16.03
C LYS A 356 -47.96 48.48 16.52
N MET A 357 -46.94 49.06 17.11
CA MET A 357 -46.98 50.45 17.55
C MET A 357 -47.17 51.44 16.39
N LEU A 358 -46.39 51.29 15.31
CA LEU A 358 -46.47 52.10 14.13
C LEU A 358 -47.86 52.00 13.45
N MET A 359 -48.42 50.78 13.37
CA MET A 359 -49.77 50.55 12.85
C MET A 359 -50.84 51.26 13.70
N SER A 360 -50.73 51.22 15.04
CA SER A 360 -51.62 51.94 15.95
C SER A 360 -51.58 53.46 15.77
N GLN A 361 -50.39 54.02 15.56
CA GLN A 361 -50.20 55.44 15.29
C GLN A 361 -50.76 55.85 13.94
N LEU A 362 -50.56 55.00 12.90
CA LEU A 362 -51.18 55.21 11.58
C LEU A 362 -52.72 55.17 11.63
N ASP A 363 -53.29 54.22 12.42
CA ASP A 363 -54.74 54.15 12.65
C ASP A 363 -55.28 55.38 13.37
N GLU A 364 -54.54 55.92 14.34
CA GLU A 364 -54.91 57.16 15.01
C GLU A 364 -54.89 58.38 14.05
N VAL A 365 -53.84 58.48 13.18
CA VAL A 365 -53.82 59.51 12.11
C VAL A 365 -55.02 59.37 11.19
N LYS A 366 -55.40 58.13 10.79
CA LYS A 366 -56.57 57.85 9.95
C LYS A 366 -57.87 58.30 10.62
N ARG A 367 -58.06 57.91 11.90
CA ARG A 367 -59.20 58.27 12.72
C ARG A 367 -59.35 59.78 12.81
N ILE A 368 -58.31 60.52 13.11
CA ILE A 368 -58.29 61.99 13.24
C ILE A 368 -58.59 62.61 11.87
N ALA A 369 -58.02 62.13 10.77
CA ALA A 369 -58.25 62.61 9.41
C ALA A 369 -59.73 62.46 8.99
N GLU A 370 -60.33 61.25 9.27
CA GLU A 370 -61.75 61.00 8.98
C GLU A 370 -62.67 61.90 9.82
N GLU A 371 -62.33 62.18 11.08
CA GLU A 371 -63.08 63.10 11.93
C GLU A 371 -63.02 64.55 11.42
N MET A 372 -61.80 64.98 11.06
CA MET A 372 -61.58 66.31 10.42
C MET A 372 -62.34 66.45 9.09
N GLY A 373 -62.36 65.37 8.25
CA GLY A 373 -63.10 65.38 6.99
C GLY A 373 -64.62 65.59 7.22
N ARG A 374 -65.16 64.93 8.22
CA ARG A 374 -66.57 65.09 8.61
C ARG A 374 -66.89 66.52 9.13
N ASN A 375 -65.93 67.16 9.75
CA ASN A 375 -66.04 68.53 10.29
C ASN A 375 -65.67 69.61 9.26
N GLY A 376 -65.29 69.26 8.03
CA GLY A 376 -64.85 70.26 7.01
C GLY A 376 -63.51 70.92 7.35
N GLU A 377 -62.70 70.32 8.23
CA GLU A 377 -61.36 70.81 8.65
C GLU A 377 -60.32 70.38 7.61
N HIS A 378 -59.24 71.21 7.51
CA HIS A 378 -58.15 70.92 6.57
C HIS A 378 -56.91 70.43 7.30
N ILE A 379 -56.05 69.63 6.65
CA ILE A 379 -54.84 69.02 7.19
C ILE A 379 -53.68 70.03 7.21
N SER A 380 -53.66 70.88 6.22
CA SER A 380 -52.62 71.91 6.05
C SER A 380 -53.23 73.31 5.79
#